data_0f3eecd255b15c8221c6f99d5d3c2097
#
_entry.id   0f3eecd255b15c8221c6f99d5d3c2097
#
_cell.length_a   1.000
_cell.length_b   1.000
_cell.length_c   1.000
_cell.angle_alpha   90.00
_cell.angle_beta   90.00
_cell.angle_gamma   90.00
#
_symmetry.space_group_name_H-M   'P 1'
#
loop_
_entity.id
_entity.type
_entity.pdbx_description
1 polymer ?
#
loop_
_entity_poly.entity_id
_entity_poly.type
_entity_poly.pdbx_seq_one_letter_code
_entity_poly.pdbx_strand_id
1 'polypeptide(L)'
;MSDDTIIKSADEEYMIRCENLVKIYKTSDVEAVALQGLDLDVKKGELMAIVGNSGSGKSTLRNMLGGLDRPSAGSLTVDGKDLLKFTDKDYMEYKRDTVGFVWQNNARNLVPYLTAVQNVELPMLLKGKKGRRARALELLKKVGLENRKNSRLDQMSGGEQQRVAIAIAMANDPKLLLADEPTGSVDTKTSAMILDIFKELNRTQGVTILMTTHDKGFMEIGDRVYSLENGVLQE
;
A
#
# COMPACT_ATOMS: atom_id res chain seq x y z
N MET A 1 16.74 17.59 29.99
CA MET A 1 15.53 17.97 29.21
C MET A 1 15.90 18.18 27.74
N SER A 2 16.49 17.25 27.02
CA SER A 2 16.93 17.52 25.63
C SER A 2 16.86 16.34 24.67
N ASP A 3 16.95 15.10 25.09
CA ASP A 3 16.99 13.99 24.12
C ASP A 3 15.60 13.49 23.70
N ASP A 4 14.63 13.40 24.60
CA ASP A 4 13.26 12.93 24.27
C ASP A 4 12.47 13.88 23.34
N THR A 5 12.80 15.16 23.34
CA THR A 5 12.10 16.16 22.52
C THR A 5 12.61 16.13 21.06
N ILE A 6 13.90 15.85 20.88
CA ILE A 6 14.51 15.75 19.54
C ILE A 6 14.07 14.45 18.84
N ILE A 7 14.01 13.35 19.59
CA ILE A 7 13.55 12.06 19.05
C ILE A 7 12.08 12.14 18.60
N LYS A 8 11.20 12.78 19.38
CA LYS A 8 9.79 12.96 18.99
C LYS A 8 9.62 13.78 17.70
N SER A 9 10.43 14.81 17.48
CA SER A 9 10.33 15.63 16.26
C SER A 9 10.82 14.90 14.99
N ALA A 10 11.77 14.01 15.11
CA ALA A 10 12.26 13.20 13.98
C ALA A 10 11.25 12.13 13.56
N ASP A 11 10.58 11.46 14.51
CA ASP A 11 9.56 10.45 14.20
C ASP A 11 8.28 11.04 13.58
N GLU A 12 7.99 12.33 13.80
CA GLU A 12 6.85 12.99 13.17
C GLU A 12 7.00 13.20 11.66
N GLU A 13 8.22 13.22 11.12
CA GLU A 13 8.52 13.42 9.70
C GLU A 13 8.30 12.15 8.88
N TYR A 14 8.51 10.97 9.47
CA TYR A 14 8.46 9.71 8.76
C TYR A 14 7.09 9.02 8.83
N MET A 15 6.67 8.45 7.69
CA MET A 15 5.52 7.55 7.62
C MET A 15 5.91 6.13 8.01
N ILE A 16 7.05 5.66 7.52
CA ILE A 16 7.59 4.32 7.79
C ILE A 16 9.01 4.49 8.32
N ARG A 17 9.34 3.72 9.36
CA ARG A 17 10.70 3.56 9.85
C ARG A 17 10.94 2.11 10.24
N CYS A 18 11.89 1.49 9.59
CA CYS A 18 12.36 0.15 9.87
C CYS A 18 13.82 0.22 10.28
N GLU A 19 14.18 -0.42 11.38
CA GLU A 19 15.57 -0.52 11.83
C GLU A 19 15.92 -1.98 12.08
N ASN A 20 16.93 -2.48 11.37
CA ASN A 20 17.41 -3.85 11.45
C ASN A 20 16.28 -4.89 11.34
N LEU A 21 15.34 -4.67 10.42
CA LEU A 21 14.13 -5.48 10.29
C LEU A 21 14.45 -6.86 9.74
N VAL A 22 14.12 -7.91 10.50
CA VAL A 22 14.37 -9.30 10.15
C VAL A 22 13.07 -10.07 10.05
N LYS A 23 12.96 -10.92 9.01
CA LYS A 23 11.87 -11.90 8.89
C LYS A 23 12.41 -13.27 8.54
N ILE A 24 12.07 -14.24 9.40
CA ILE A 24 12.41 -15.66 9.24
C ILE A 24 11.10 -16.44 9.19
N TYR A 25 10.91 -17.23 8.15
CA TYR A 25 9.83 -18.22 8.07
C TYR A 25 10.39 -19.59 8.46
N LYS A 26 9.73 -20.24 9.42
CA LYS A 26 10.10 -21.57 9.89
C LYS A 26 8.97 -22.56 9.59
N THR A 27 9.31 -23.64 8.93
CA THR A 27 8.50 -24.84 8.83
C THR A 27 9.21 -25.98 9.57
N SER A 28 8.58 -27.18 9.66
CA SER A 28 9.20 -28.33 10.34
C SER A 28 10.61 -28.67 9.82
N ASP A 29 10.87 -28.43 8.52
CA ASP A 29 12.07 -28.95 7.85
C ASP A 29 12.92 -27.85 7.18
N VAL A 30 12.43 -26.61 7.10
CA VAL A 30 13.11 -25.51 6.39
C VAL A 30 12.99 -24.21 7.17
N GLU A 31 14.10 -23.49 7.26
CA GLU A 31 14.17 -22.12 7.73
C GLU A 31 14.59 -21.22 6.57
N ALA A 32 13.75 -20.23 6.25
CA ALA A 32 13.99 -19.29 5.16
C ALA A 32 14.05 -17.86 5.71
N VAL A 33 15.20 -17.20 5.56
CA VAL A 33 15.38 -15.80 5.90
C VAL A 33 14.90 -14.95 4.74
N ALA A 34 13.80 -14.23 4.94
CA ALA A 34 13.19 -13.40 3.92
C ALA A 34 13.64 -11.95 3.96
N LEU A 35 13.98 -11.40 5.15
CA LEU A 35 14.63 -10.11 5.34
C LEU A 35 15.78 -10.24 6.33
N GLN A 36 16.92 -9.57 6.04
CA GLN A 36 18.20 -9.77 6.71
C GLN A 36 18.73 -8.48 7.37
N GLY A 37 17.93 -7.83 8.22
CA GLY A 37 18.34 -6.58 8.87
C GLY A 37 18.14 -5.37 7.97
N LEU A 38 16.92 -5.22 7.45
CA LEU A 38 16.56 -4.15 6.54
C LEU A 38 16.33 -2.84 7.29
N ASP A 39 16.98 -1.76 6.84
CA ASP A 39 16.75 -0.38 7.27
C ASP A 39 15.98 0.36 6.16
N LEU A 40 14.92 1.08 6.53
CA LEU A 40 14.09 1.83 5.58
C LEU A 40 13.39 2.99 6.28
N ASP A 41 13.60 4.18 5.77
CA ASP A 41 12.86 5.38 6.16
C ASP A 41 12.06 5.91 4.96
N VAL A 42 10.75 6.13 5.15
CA VAL A 42 9.86 6.75 4.15
C VAL A 42 9.20 7.96 4.78
N LYS A 43 9.34 9.13 4.16
CA LYS A 43 8.76 10.38 4.65
C LYS A 43 7.24 10.42 4.41
N LYS A 44 6.52 11.20 5.20
CA LYS A 44 5.10 11.47 4.96
C LYS A 44 4.90 12.18 3.63
N GLY A 45 3.96 11.69 2.83
CA GLY A 45 3.67 12.21 1.49
C GLY A 45 4.67 11.79 0.41
N GLU A 46 5.61 10.91 0.70
CA GLU A 46 6.58 10.41 -0.28
C GLU A 46 5.96 9.33 -1.18
N LEU A 47 6.34 9.34 -2.44
CA LEU A 47 6.02 8.34 -3.44
C LEU A 47 7.27 7.49 -3.73
N MET A 48 7.32 6.28 -3.19
CA MET A 48 8.50 5.42 -3.22
C MET A 48 8.24 4.09 -3.90
N ALA A 49 9.23 3.58 -4.63
CA ALA A 49 9.21 2.22 -5.15
C ALA A 49 10.29 1.33 -4.54
N ILE A 50 9.96 0.05 -4.44
CA ILE A 50 10.90 -1.03 -4.18
C ILE A 50 10.86 -1.98 -5.36
N VAL A 51 11.99 -2.09 -6.05
CA VAL A 51 12.20 -3.02 -7.16
C VAL A 51 13.01 -4.24 -6.69
N GLY A 52 13.01 -5.31 -7.46
CA GLY A 52 13.80 -6.51 -7.16
C GLY A 52 13.22 -7.77 -7.77
N ASN A 53 13.99 -8.82 -7.83
CA ASN A 53 13.60 -10.10 -8.43
C ASN A 53 12.50 -10.81 -7.61
N SER A 54 11.86 -11.81 -8.21
CA SER A 54 10.95 -12.69 -7.46
C SER A 54 11.70 -13.36 -6.31
N GLY A 55 11.06 -13.43 -5.14
CA GLY A 55 11.69 -14.00 -3.93
C GLY A 55 12.63 -13.07 -3.17
N SER A 56 12.87 -11.82 -3.60
CA SER A 56 13.79 -10.90 -2.91
C SER A 56 13.32 -10.39 -1.55
N GLY A 57 12.04 -10.62 -1.16
CA GLY A 57 11.47 -10.17 0.11
C GLY A 57 10.45 -9.04 0.00
N LYS A 58 10.16 -8.49 -1.19
CA LYS A 58 9.21 -7.37 -1.39
C LYS A 58 7.83 -7.62 -0.79
N SER A 59 7.23 -8.76 -1.09
CA SER A 59 5.91 -9.12 -0.54
C SER A 59 5.94 -9.32 0.97
N THR A 60 7.05 -9.82 1.51
CA THR A 60 7.27 -9.96 2.96
C THR A 60 7.30 -8.58 3.62
N LEU A 61 8.13 -7.66 3.13
CA LEU A 61 8.20 -6.29 3.64
C LEU A 61 6.84 -5.60 3.58
N ARG A 62 6.18 -5.61 2.41
CA ARG A 62 4.85 -5.02 2.26
C ARG A 62 3.82 -5.63 3.21
N ASN A 63 3.82 -6.95 3.42
CA ASN A 63 2.89 -7.60 4.34
C ASN A 63 3.12 -7.16 5.79
N MET A 64 4.35 -6.97 6.21
CA MET A 64 4.66 -6.46 7.55
C MET A 64 4.24 -5.00 7.68
N LEU A 65 4.58 -4.14 6.71
CA LEU A 65 4.12 -2.75 6.66
C LEU A 65 2.60 -2.62 6.68
N GLY A 66 1.90 -3.56 6.06
CA GLY A 66 0.44 -3.60 6.04
C GLY A 66 -0.22 -4.27 7.24
N GLY A 67 0.55 -4.74 8.21
CA GLY A 67 0.01 -5.44 9.39
C GLY A 67 -0.62 -6.78 9.08
N LEU A 68 -0.18 -7.45 8.01
CA LEU A 68 -0.62 -8.79 7.61
C LEU A 68 0.33 -9.88 8.11
N ASP A 69 1.55 -9.49 8.48
CA ASP A 69 2.59 -10.34 9.06
C ASP A 69 3.37 -9.56 10.11
N ARG A 70 4.10 -10.26 10.98
CA ARG A 70 4.90 -9.67 12.05
C ARG A 70 6.40 -9.91 11.81
N PRO A 71 7.27 -8.94 12.08
CA PRO A 71 8.71 -9.14 12.06
C PRO A 71 9.14 -10.24 13.04
N SER A 72 10.27 -10.89 12.74
CA SER A 72 10.93 -11.82 13.65
C SER A 72 11.86 -11.09 14.63
N ALA A 73 12.46 -9.96 14.20
CA ALA A 73 13.31 -9.09 15.00
C ALA A 73 13.43 -7.69 14.34
N GLY A 74 14.08 -6.76 15.03
CA GLY A 74 14.23 -5.37 14.61
C GLY A 74 13.07 -4.49 15.09
N SER A 75 12.92 -3.29 14.52
CA SER A 75 11.83 -2.36 14.82
C SER A 75 11.04 -2.02 13.55
N LEU A 76 9.76 -1.74 13.72
CA LEU A 76 8.85 -1.33 12.65
C LEU A 76 7.86 -0.32 13.18
N THR A 77 8.03 0.93 12.78
CA THR A 77 7.14 2.04 13.13
C THR A 77 6.44 2.56 11.88
N VAL A 78 5.12 2.75 11.97
CA VAL A 78 4.32 3.37 10.90
C VAL A 78 3.43 4.44 11.49
N ASP A 79 3.46 5.66 10.92
CA ASP A 79 2.75 6.85 11.41
C ASP A 79 2.98 7.09 12.92
N GLY A 80 4.24 6.90 13.37
CA GLY A 80 4.67 7.06 14.77
C GLY A 80 4.23 5.92 15.71
N LYS A 81 3.68 4.82 15.19
CA LYS A 81 3.19 3.69 15.99
C LYS A 81 4.06 2.46 15.81
N ASP A 82 4.56 1.89 16.90
CA ASP A 82 5.34 0.66 16.91
C ASP A 82 4.41 -0.55 16.69
N LEU A 83 4.50 -1.18 15.50
CA LEU A 83 3.66 -2.30 15.11
C LEU A 83 3.94 -3.58 15.92
N LEU A 84 5.12 -3.72 16.51
CA LEU A 84 5.45 -4.87 17.33
C LEU A 84 4.64 -4.90 18.65
N LYS A 85 4.21 -3.72 19.11
CA LYS A 85 3.41 -3.57 20.34
C LYS A 85 1.90 -3.67 20.10
N PHE A 86 1.46 -3.83 18.83
CA PHE A 86 0.04 -3.89 18.50
C PHE A 86 -0.63 -5.16 19.01
N THR A 87 -1.79 -4.98 19.61
CA THR A 87 -2.77 -6.06 19.83
C THR A 87 -3.49 -6.38 18.51
N ASP A 88 -4.25 -7.47 18.47
CA ASP A 88 -5.04 -7.83 17.29
C ASP A 88 -6.10 -6.75 16.98
N LYS A 89 -6.63 -6.06 17.99
CA LYS A 89 -7.53 -4.92 17.82
C LYS A 89 -6.81 -3.75 17.15
N ASP A 90 -5.59 -3.41 17.59
CA ASP A 90 -4.79 -2.33 17.00
C ASP A 90 -4.48 -2.63 15.53
N TYR A 91 -4.16 -3.90 15.19
CA TYR A 91 -3.97 -4.32 13.79
C TYR A 91 -5.24 -4.20 12.95
N MET A 92 -6.42 -4.49 13.51
CA MET A 92 -7.69 -4.29 12.79
C MET A 92 -7.95 -2.81 12.49
N GLU A 93 -7.76 -1.94 13.50
CA GLU A 93 -7.92 -0.49 13.36
C GLU A 93 -6.89 0.08 12.37
N TYR A 94 -5.63 -0.35 12.46
CA TYR A 94 -4.56 0.04 11.56
C TYR A 94 -4.86 -0.28 10.09
N LYS A 95 -5.24 -1.52 9.79
CA LYS A 95 -5.61 -1.96 8.44
C LYS A 95 -6.85 -1.26 7.89
N ARG A 96 -7.79 -0.89 8.75
CA ARG A 96 -9.02 -0.20 8.37
C ARG A 96 -8.82 1.29 8.13
N ASP A 97 -7.96 1.94 8.94
CA ASP A 97 -7.93 3.39 9.07
C ASP A 97 -6.64 4.03 8.55
N THR A 98 -5.53 3.30 8.56
CA THR A 98 -4.20 3.85 8.23
C THR A 98 -3.70 3.38 6.87
N VAL A 99 -4.00 2.14 6.49
CA VAL A 99 -3.43 1.51 5.28
C VAL A 99 -4.49 1.23 4.23
N GLY A 100 -4.19 1.58 2.98
CA GLY A 100 -4.89 1.11 1.80
C GLY A 100 -4.03 0.09 1.06
N PHE A 101 -4.65 -0.98 0.55
CA PHE A 101 -3.97 -2.01 -0.25
C PHE A 101 -4.45 -2.03 -1.68
N VAL A 102 -3.51 -2.02 -2.62
CA VAL A 102 -3.74 -2.32 -4.04
C VAL A 102 -2.93 -3.58 -4.39
N TRP A 103 -3.63 -4.69 -4.62
CA TRP A 103 -3.02 -5.98 -4.91
C TRP A 103 -2.76 -6.15 -6.40
N GLN A 104 -1.72 -6.91 -6.76
CA GLN A 104 -1.48 -7.35 -8.14
C GLN A 104 -2.68 -8.13 -8.72
N ASN A 105 -3.24 -9.01 -7.91
CA ASN A 105 -4.47 -9.73 -8.28
C ASN A 105 -5.70 -8.98 -7.78
N ASN A 106 -6.42 -8.33 -8.69
CA ASN A 106 -7.63 -7.56 -8.41
C ASN A 106 -8.71 -8.33 -7.66
N ALA A 107 -8.80 -9.66 -7.83
CA ALA A 107 -9.77 -10.49 -7.13
C ALA A 107 -9.67 -10.40 -5.60
N ARG A 108 -8.53 -9.96 -5.06
CA ARG A 108 -8.37 -9.71 -3.61
C ARG A 108 -9.02 -8.42 -3.12
N ASN A 109 -9.22 -7.45 -4.01
CA ASN A 109 -9.83 -6.16 -3.66
C ASN A 109 -11.31 -6.10 -4.00
N LEU A 110 -11.81 -6.97 -4.90
CA LEU A 110 -13.09 -6.80 -5.57
C LEU A 110 -14.07 -7.89 -5.21
N VAL A 111 -15.32 -7.51 -4.97
CA VAL A 111 -16.44 -8.42 -4.76
C VAL A 111 -17.18 -8.55 -6.10
N PRO A 112 -17.17 -9.74 -6.76
CA PRO A 112 -17.56 -9.88 -8.18
C PRO A 112 -19.01 -9.50 -8.48
N TYR A 113 -19.93 -9.76 -7.56
CA TYR A 113 -21.37 -9.51 -7.73
C TYR A 113 -21.79 -8.07 -7.40
N LEU A 114 -20.89 -7.25 -6.87
CA LEU A 114 -21.14 -5.82 -6.61
C LEU A 114 -20.76 -4.98 -7.83
N THR A 115 -21.45 -3.84 -7.99
CA THR A 115 -21.05 -2.82 -8.98
C THR A 115 -19.79 -2.09 -8.52
N ALA A 116 -19.14 -1.36 -9.44
CA ALA A 116 -17.95 -0.57 -9.12
C ALA A 116 -18.17 0.34 -7.91
N VAL A 117 -19.26 1.11 -7.90
CA VAL A 117 -19.54 2.01 -6.78
C VAL A 117 -19.84 1.28 -5.47
N GLN A 118 -20.54 0.13 -5.51
CA GLN A 118 -20.79 -0.69 -4.32
C GLN A 118 -19.49 -1.28 -3.74
N ASN A 119 -18.58 -1.69 -4.60
CA ASN A 119 -17.26 -2.13 -4.18
C ASN A 119 -16.50 -1.02 -3.43
N VAL A 120 -16.51 0.21 -3.94
CA VAL A 120 -15.85 1.35 -3.28
C VAL A 120 -16.58 1.76 -1.99
N GLU A 121 -17.90 1.59 -1.90
CA GLU A 121 -18.68 1.85 -0.69
C GLU A 121 -18.38 0.86 0.45
N LEU A 122 -17.99 -0.37 0.13
CA LEU A 122 -17.89 -1.48 1.09
C LEU A 122 -16.95 -1.21 2.27
N PRO A 123 -15.71 -0.74 2.10
CA PRO A 123 -14.84 -0.42 3.24
C PRO A 123 -15.43 0.66 4.16
N MET A 124 -16.08 1.65 3.58
CA MET A 124 -16.73 2.73 4.33
C MET A 124 -18.00 2.24 5.07
N LEU A 125 -18.72 1.27 4.47
CA LEU A 125 -19.85 0.62 5.11
C LEU A 125 -19.41 -0.15 6.36
N LEU A 126 -18.34 -0.94 6.25
CA LEU A 126 -17.78 -1.71 7.37
C LEU A 126 -17.24 -0.81 8.50
N LYS A 127 -16.78 0.40 8.15
CA LYS A 127 -16.38 1.43 9.13
C LYS A 127 -17.58 2.20 9.72
N GLY A 128 -18.80 2.05 9.20
CA GLY A 128 -19.97 2.82 9.64
C GLY A 128 -19.97 4.29 9.18
N LYS A 129 -19.17 4.65 8.15
CA LYS A 129 -19.13 6.03 7.62
C LYS A 129 -20.47 6.44 7.01
N LYS A 130 -20.88 7.68 7.25
CA LYS A 130 -21.98 8.34 6.52
C LYS A 130 -21.47 8.94 5.19
N GLY A 131 -22.35 9.22 4.24
CA GLY A 131 -21.99 9.86 2.97
C GLY A 131 -21.18 8.97 2.01
N ARG A 132 -21.16 7.66 2.22
CA ARG A 132 -20.38 6.67 1.44
C ARG A 132 -20.56 6.79 -0.06
N ARG A 133 -21.81 6.96 -0.52
CA ARG A 133 -22.14 7.05 -1.96
C ARG A 133 -21.48 8.25 -2.63
N ALA A 134 -21.53 9.42 -1.98
CA ALA A 134 -20.90 10.64 -2.51
C ALA A 134 -19.38 10.47 -2.60
N ARG A 135 -18.74 9.92 -1.53
CA ARG A 135 -17.30 9.65 -1.53
C ARG A 135 -16.91 8.60 -2.57
N ALA A 136 -17.68 7.53 -2.72
CA ALA A 136 -17.40 6.50 -3.74
C ALA A 136 -17.48 7.07 -5.16
N LEU A 137 -18.45 7.92 -5.46
CA LEU A 137 -18.56 8.59 -6.76
C LEU A 137 -17.39 9.55 -7.01
N GLU A 138 -16.97 10.31 -6.01
CA GLU A 138 -15.78 11.17 -6.10
C GLU A 138 -14.52 10.35 -6.43
N LEU A 139 -14.29 9.24 -5.73
CA LEU A 139 -13.14 8.37 -5.97
C LEU A 139 -13.18 7.73 -7.35
N LEU A 140 -14.34 7.23 -7.80
CA LEU A 140 -14.48 6.71 -9.16
C LEU A 140 -14.21 7.76 -10.23
N LYS A 141 -14.59 9.02 -10.00
CA LYS A 141 -14.25 10.13 -10.88
C LYS A 141 -12.74 10.37 -10.93
N LYS A 142 -12.05 10.36 -9.77
CA LYS A 142 -10.58 10.52 -9.69
C LYS A 142 -9.82 9.44 -10.47
N VAL A 143 -10.34 8.22 -10.52
CA VAL A 143 -9.73 7.13 -11.30
C VAL A 143 -10.31 7.00 -12.72
N GLY A 144 -11.09 7.99 -13.19
CA GLY A 144 -11.63 8.05 -14.55
C GLY A 144 -12.72 7.01 -14.86
N LEU A 145 -13.51 6.62 -13.85
CA LEU A 145 -14.56 5.60 -13.96
C LEU A 145 -15.97 6.11 -13.62
N GLU A 146 -16.20 7.41 -13.69
CA GLU A 146 -17.53 8.01 -13.39
C GLU A 146 -18.66 7.37 -14.19
N ASN A 147 -18.43 7.12 -15.48
CA ASN A 147 -19.42 6.52 -16.40
C ASN A 147 -19.58 4.99 -16.20
N ARG A 148 -18.71 4.37 -15.42
CA ARG A 148 -18.69 2.92 -15.15
C ARG A 148 -19.17 2.56 -13.74
N LYS A 149 -19.67 3.52 -12.97
CA LYS A 149 -20.08 3.36 -11.55
C LYS A 149 -21.04 2.22 -11.30
N ASN A 150 -21.96 1.96 -12.24
CA ASN A 150 -22.97 0.92 -12.13
C ASN A 150 -22.60 -0.38 -12.85
N SER A 151 -21.43 -0.45 -13.51
CA SER A 151 -20.95 -1.67 -14.16
C SER A 151 -20.54 -2.70 -13.11
N ARG A 152 -20.82 -3.98 -13.38
CA ARG A 152 -20.26 -5.11 -12.64
C ARG A 152 -18.87 -5.44 -13.15
N LEU A 153 -18.11 -6.20 -12.38
CA LEU A 153 -16.71 -6.49 -12.71
C LEU A 153 -16.56 -7.32 -13.99
N ASP A 154 -17.50 -8.20 -14.28
CA ASP A 154 -17.55 -8.99 -15.53
C ASP A 154 -17.75 -8.13 -16.79
N GLN A 155 -18.22 -6.90 -16.62
CA GLN A 155 -18.40 -5.90 -17.68
C GLN A 155 -17.24 -4.92 -17.81
N MET A 156 -16.16 -5.12 -17.03
CA MET A 156 -15.02 -4.22 -16.93
C MET A 156 -13.74 -4.88 -17.38
N SER A 157 -12.88 -4.13 -18.10
CA SER A 157 -11.54 -4.57 -18.45
C SER A 157 -10.67 -4.73 -17.20
N GLY A 158 -9.55 -5.49 -17.29
CA GLY A 158 -8.60 -5.64 -16.19
C GLY A 158 -8.06 -4.30 -15.66
N GLY A 159 -7.78 -3.35 -16.57
CA GLY A 159 -7.32 -2.02 -16.18
C GLY A 159 -8.42 -1.16 -15.54
N GLU A 160 -9.70 -1.34 -15.92
CA GLU A 160 -10.82 -0.70 -15.21
C GLU A 160 -10.99 -1.29 -13.81
N GLN A 161 -10.89 -2.62 -13.67
CA GLN A 161 -10.94 -3.30 -12.38
C GLN A 161 -9.80 -2.85 -11.47
N GLN A 162 -8.57 -2.68 -12.01
CA GLN A 162 -7.42 -2.17 -11.26
C GLN A 162 -7.68 -0.76 -10.74
N ARG A 163 -8.27 0.12 -11.54
CA ARG A 163 -8.63 1.47 -11.11
C ARG A 163 -9.75 1.48 -10.05
N VAL A 164 -10.71 0.54 -10.12
CA VAL A 164 -11.68 0.33 -9.02
C VAL A 164 -10.95 -0.11 -7.75
N ALA A 165 -9.97 -1.01 -7.82
CA ALA A 165 -9.17 -1.46 -6.67
C ALA A 165 -8.41 -0.29 -6.01
N ILE A 166 -7.86 0.64 -6.80
CA ILE A 166 -7.24 1.87 -6.28
C ILE A 166 -8.28 2.75 -5.55
N ALA A 167 -9.48 2.92 -6.12
CA ALA A 167 -10.55 3.68 -5.49
C ALA A 167 -11.01 3.04 -4.16
N ILE A 168 -11.07 1.71 -4.08
CA ILE A 168 -11.38 0.96 -2.85
C ILE A 168 -10.30 1.21 -1.80
N ALA A 169 -9.02 1.11 -2.17
CA ALA A 169 -7.90 1.33 -1.27
C ALA A 169 -7.92 2.74 -0.64
N MET A 170 -8.43 3.73 -1.37
CA MET A 170 -8.57 5.13 -0.93
C MET A 170 -9.88 5.45 -0.18
N ALA A 171 -10.81 4.49 -0.06
CA ALA A 171 -12.16 4.76 0.46
C ALA A 171 -12.20 5.26 1.91
N ASN A 172 -11.29 4.80 2.74
CA ASN A 172 -11.20 5.18 4.16
C ASN A 172 -10.22 6.31 4.45
N ASP A 173 -9.71 7.00 3.43
CA ASP A 173 -8.72 8.08 3.52
C ASP A 173 -7.43 7.61 4.22
N PRO A 174 -6.76 6.56 3.69
CA PRO A 174 -5.56 6.02 4.31
C PRO A 174 -4.42 7.05 4.28
N LYS A 175 -3.52 6.95 5.26
CA LYS A 175 -2.27 7.74 5.28
C LYS A 175 -1.15 7.07 4.48
N LEU A 176 -1.20 5.75 4.37
CA LEU A 176 -0.25 4.91 3.64
C LEU A 176 -0.98 4.05 2.61
N LEU A 177 -0.55 4.10 1.37
CA LEU A 177 -1.02 3.23 0.29
C LEU A 177 0.09 2.26 -0.09
N LEU A 178 -0.19 0.97 0.06
CA LEU A 178 0.72 -0.12 -0.31
C LEU A 178 0.23 -0.73 -1.62
N ALA A 179 1.03 -0.65 -2.69
CA ALA A 179 0.68 -1.18 -4.00
C ALA A 179 1.63 -2.31 -4.41
N ASP A 180 1.08 -3.45 -4.79
CA ASP A 180 1.81 -4.64 -5.22
C ASP A 180 1.68 -4.80 -6.72
N GLU A 181 2.72 -4.47 -7.47
CA GLU A 181 2.78 -4.56 -8.93
C GLU A 181 1.48 -4.07 -9.61
N PRO A 182 1.02 -2.84 -9.32
CA PRO A 182 -0.32 -2.39 -9.71
C PRO A 182 -0.49 -2.25 -11.24
N THR A 183 0.59 -2.30 -12.00
CA THR A 183 0.64 -2.22 -13.47
C THR A 183 1.00 -3.55 -14.14
N GLY A 184 1.35 -4.58 -13.37
CA GLY A 184 1.91 -5.84 -13.89
C GLY A 184 0.95 -6.70 -14.75
N SER A 185 -0.36 -6.39 -14.77
CA SER A 185 -1.38 -7.16 -15.49
C SER A 185 -2.13 -6.34 -16.55
N VAL A 186 -1.62 -5.15 -16.91
CA VAL A 186 -2.28 -4.23 -17.84
C VAL A 186 -1.34 -3.82 -18.98
N ASP A 187 -1.91 -3.31 -20.09
CA ASP A 187 -1.13 -2.78 -21.22
C ASP A 187 -0.39 -1.48 -20.86
N THR A 188 0.60 -1.09 -21.63
CA THR A 188 1.47 0.08 -21.39
C THR A 188 0.69 1.39 -21.25
N LYS A 189 -0.37 1.58 -22.05
CA LYS A 189 -1.19 2.81 -21.98
C LYS A 189 -1.97 2.88 -20.67
N THR A 190 -2.54 1.75 -20.26
CA THR A 190 -3.26 1.63 -18.98
C THR A 190 -2.29 1.73 -17.81
N SER A 191 -1.07 1.20 -17.94
CA SER A 191 0.01 1.32 -16.96
C SER A 191 0.34 2.80 -16.69
N ALA A 192 0.62 3.58 -17.74
CA ALA A 192 0.89 5.01 -17.61
C ALA A 192 -0.27 5.75 -16.90
N MET A 193 -1.52 5.46 -17.28
CA MET A 193 -2.70 6.05 -16.64
C MET A 193 -2.79 5.70 -15.15
N ILE A 194 -2.47 4.47 -14.75
CA ILE A 194 -2.46 4.03 -13.35
C ILE A 194 -1.37 4.76 -12.57
N LEU A 195 -0.19 4.92 -13.14
CA LEU A 195 0.90 5.68 -12.53
C LEU A 195 0.54 7.17 -12.34
N ASP A 196 -0.11 7.79 -13.32
CA ASP A 196 -0.63 9.15 -13.21
C ASP A 196 -1.67 9.28 -12.07
N ILE A 197 -2.54 8.28 -11.89
CA ILE A 197 -3.50 8.25 -10.78
C ILE A 197 -2.76 8.24 -9.44
N PHE A 198 -1.73 7.41 -9.26
CA PHE A 198 -0.95 7.37 -8.02
C PHE A 198 -0.27 8.73 -7.76
N LYS A 199 0.36 9.32 -8.76
CA LYS A 199 0.98 10.65 -8.69
C LYS A 199 -0.03 11.72 -8.28
N GLU A 200 -1.21 11.73 -8.88
CA GLU A 200 -2.26 12.69 -8.58
C GLU A 200 -2.83 12.50 -7.16
N LEU A 201 -3.04 11.25 -6.71
CA LEU A 201 -3.47 10.94 -5.34
C LEU A 201 -2.42 11.38 -4.31
N ASN A 202 -1.14 11.10 -4.56
CA ASN A 202 -0.05 11.57 -3.70
C ASN A 202 -0.05 13.10 -3.61
N ARG A 203 -0.04 13.80 -4.76
CA ARG A 203 0.03 15.26 -4.84
C ARG A 203 -1.17 15.97 -4.20
N THR A 204 -2.40 15.46 -4.42
CA THR A 204 -3.63 16.14 -4.00
C THR A 204 -4.16 15.75 -2.63
N GLN A 205 -3.82 14.56 -2.15
CA GLN A 205 -4.28 14.05 -0.87
C GLN A 205 -3.16 13.86 0.15
N GLY A 206 -1.90 14.05 -0.25
CA GLY A 206 -0.74 13.89 0.63
C GLY A 206 -0.54 12.46 1.15
N VAL A 207 -1.15 11.46 0.48
CA VAL A 207 -1.00 10.06 0.89
C VAL A 207 0.42 9.58 0.58
N THR A 208 1.06 8.95 1.55
CA THR A 208 2.35 8.26 1.32
C THR A 208 2.10 7.00 0.52
N ILE A 209 2.90 6.75 -0.50
CA ILE A 209 2.73 5.58 -1.38
C ILE A 209 4.02 4.78 -1.39
N LEU A 210 3.93 3.50 -1.04
CA LEU A 210 5.01 2.54 -1.25
C LEU A 210 4.53 1.48 -2.23
N MET A 211 5.26 1.35 -3.34
CA MET A 211 4.92 0.45 -4.43
C MET A 211 6.02 -0.60 -4.62
N THR A 212 5.64 -1.86 -4.77
CA THR A 212 6.55 -2.86 -5.32
C THR A 212 6.28 -2.95 -6.82
N THR A 213 7.30 -2.83 -7.66
CA THR A 213 7.12 -2.79 -9.12
C THR A 213 8.35 -3.23 -9.88
N HIS A 214 8.13 -3.71 -11.11
CA HIS A 214 9.16 -3.87 -12.14
C HIS A 214 8.98 -2.84 -13.28
N ASP A 215 7.99 -1.96 -13.17
CA ASP A 215 7.66 -0.96 -14.19
C ASP A 215 8.68 0.17 -14.15
N LYS A 216 9.41 0.33 -15.28
CA LYS A 216 10.40 1.40 -15.43
C LYS A 216 9.77 2.80 -15.45
N GLY A 217 8.50 2.93 -15.83
CA GLY A 217 7.79 4.21 -15.81
C GLY A 217 7.65 4.78 -14.39
N PHE A 218 7.72 3.92 -13.35
CA PHE A 218 7.73 4.43 -11.98
C PHE A 218 8.99 5.24 -11.64
N MET A 219 10.13 4.92 -12.25
CA MET A 219 11.38 5.68 -12.05
C MET A 219 11.28 7.15 -12.45
N GLU A 220 10.29 7.50 -13.29
CA GLU A 220 10.05 8.86 -13.74
C GLU A 220 9.12 9.65 -12.80
N ILE A 221 8.35 8.97 -11.96
CA ILE A 221 7.33 9.60 -11.10
C ILE A 221 7.59 9.48 -9.61
N GLY A 222 8.41 8.52 -9.18
CA GLY A 222 8.74 8.27 -7.77
C GLY A 222 9.80 9.24 -7.26
N ASP A 223 9.70 9.61 -5.98
CA ASP A 223 10.71 10.43 -5.30
C ASP A 223 11.99 9.64 -5.03
N ARG A 224 11.85 8.35 -4.68
CA ARG A 224 12.96 7.42 -4.46
C ARG A 224 12.64 6.01 -4.95
N VAL A 225 13.66 5.30 -5.39
CA VAL A 225 13.59 3.89 -5.81
C VAL A 225 14.71 3.12 -5.12
N TYR A 226 14.35 2.04 -4.44
CA TYR A 226 15.31 1.11 -3.84
C TYR A 226 15.25 -0.25 -4.50
N SER A 227 16.40 -0.91 -4.61
CA SER A 227 16.48 -2.33 -4.99
C SER A 227 16.46 -3.22 -3.75
N LEU A 228 15.63 -4.24 -3.74
CA LEU A 228 15.62 -5.27 -2.71
C LEU A 228 16.17 -6.56 -3.29
N GLU A 229 17.31 -7.02 -2.78
CA GLU A 229 17.99 -8.23 -3.21
C GLU A 229 18.30 -9.13 -2.02
N ASN A 230 17.84 -10.38 -2.07
CA ASN A 230 18.09 -11.37 -1.01
C ASN A 230 17.74 -10.87 0.40
N GLY A 231 16.68 -10.09 0.55
CA GLY A 231 16.24 -9.55 1.84
C GLY A 231 17.04 -8.35 2.35
N VAL A 232 17.92 -7.76 1.52
CA VAL A 232 18.70 -6.57 1.82
C VAL A 232 18.31 -5.44 0.86
N LEU A 233 18.11 -4.23 1.41
CA LEU A 233 17.79 -3.03 0.64
C LEU A 233 19.10 -2.40 0.12
N GLN A 234 19.08 -1.96 -1.13
CA GLN A 234 20.18 -1.25 -1.80
C GLN A 234 19.64 0.03 -2.44
N GLU A 235 20.37 1.13 -2.32
CA GLU A 235 20.09 2.39 -3.00
C GLU A 235 20.39 2.32 -4.50
#